data_c40986b2d9bec08b01fa9c752b4863a5
#
_entry.id   c40986b2d9bec08b01fa9c752b4863a5
#
_cell.length_a   1.000
_cell.length_b   1.000
_cell.length_c   1.000
_cell.angle_alpha   90.00
_cell.angle_beta   90.00
_cell.angle_gamma   90.00
#
_symmetry.space_group_name_H-M   'P 1'
#
loop_
_entity.id
_entity.type
_entity.pdbx_description
1 polymer ?
#
loop_
_entity_poly.entity_id
_entity_poly.type
_entity_poly.pdbx_seq_one_letter_code
_entity_poly.pdbx_strand_id
1 'polypeptide(L)'
;QIARARRKRSMQGLRPMRERTAHAVMRLLGGRKLAEEEVGEEISDLLDNGEAPSAELFDRRERVMISGVLQLAERPIRALMTVRADVDHIDLADDAEAIRTRLMHSSYSRLPLIRNGAVDEPLGFVHKKELLKEYLAGNEPNLEHLARKTVNLLDSYSILNALEQMRAASTHIAFVVNEFGDFVGVLTMTDILESIAGELPDASEIAGPDVVEEQGGYIVNGALNLTRIREHTGFRAEPTEDYQTLAGLVMSLLDRLPMKGDRLEHEGWGMTVMAVEERRVTRVLLVREA
;
A
#
# COMPACT_ATOMS: atom_id res chain seq x y z
N GLN A 1 -42.73 12.54 -22.98
CA GLN A 1 -42.74 11.10 -23.32
C GLN A 1 -41.55 10.70 -24.23
N ILE A 2 -41.13 11.55 -25.15
CA ILE A 2 -40.05 11.27 -26.13
C ILE A 2 -38.67 11.18 -25.46
N ALA A 3 -38.38 11.95 -24.42
CA ALA A 3 -37.10 11.96 -23.69
C ALA A 3 -36.91 10.68 -22.85
N ARG A 4 -38.00 10.09 -22.33
CA ARG A 4 -37.93 8.81 -21.57
C ARG A 4 -37.69 7.59 -22.48
N ALA A 5 -38.13 7.63 -23.73
CA ALA A 5 -37.90 6.56 -24.69
C ALA A 5 -36.44 6.52 -25.20
N ARG A 6 -35.79 7.69 -25.35
CA ARG A 6 -34.36 7.76 -25.73
C ARG A 6 -33.42 7.24 -24.63
N ARG A 7 -33.70 7.50 -23.35
CA ARG A 7 -32.90 6.99 -22.22
C ARG A 7 -33.01 5.46 -22.04
N LYS A 8 -34.17 4.87 -22.34
CA LYS A 8 -34.33 3.41 -22.31
C LYS A 8 -33.60 2.68 -23.44
N ARG A 9 -33.48 3.30 -24.64
CA ARG A 9 -32.75 2.70 -25.77
C ARG A 9 -31.22 2.71 -25.56
N SER A 10 -30.65 3.72 -24.91
CA SER A 10 -29.19 3.76 -24.63
C SER A 10 -28.77 2.73 -23.59
N MET A 11 -29.61 2.43 -22.58
CA MET A 11 -29.30 1.43 -21.56
C MET A 11 -29.50 -0.03 -22.03
N GLN A 12 -30.33 -0.29 -23.06
CA GLN A 12 -30.50 -1.63 -23.61
C GLN A 12 -29.35 -2.03 -24.57
N GLY A 13 -28.62 -1.07 -25.15
CA GLY A 13 -27.46 -1.34 -25.99
C GLY A 13 -26.20 -1.74 -25.22
N LEU A 14 -26.07 -1.32 -23.96
CA LEU A 14 -24.88 -1.57 -23.13
C LEU A 14 -24.88 -2.97 -22.44
N ARG A 15 -26.05 -3.56 -22.19
CA ARG A 15 -26.13 -4.89 -21.57
C ARG A 15 -25.53 -6.03 -22.42
N PRO A 16 -25.82 -6.15 -23.72
CA PRO A 16 -25.25 -7.24 -24.50
C PRO A 16 -23.74 -7.09 -24.76
N MET A 17 -23.19 -5.88 -24.65
CA MET A 17 -21.75 -5.64 -24.77
C MET A 17 -20.99 -6.03 -23.52
N ARG A 18 -21.52 -5.73 -22.33
CA ARG A 18 -20.96 -6.20 -21.04
C ARG A 18 -20.97 -7.73 -20.92
N GLU A 19 -22.03 -8.38 -21.37
CA GLU A 19 -22.11 -9.85 -21.40
C GLU A 19 -21.13 -10.47 -22.41
N ARG A 20 -20.90 -9.82 -23.54
CA ARG A 20 -19.92 -10.29 -24.53
C ARG A 20 -18.48 -10.16 -24.06
N THR A 21 -18.14 -9.07 -23.35
CA THR A 21 -16.81 -8.86 -22.80
C THR A 21 -16.56 -9.76 -21.59
N ALA A 22 -17.54 -9.93 -20.70
CA ALA A 22 -17.48 -10.90 -19.61
C ALA A 22 -17.35 -12.34 -20.14
N HIS A 23 -18.02 -12.69 -21.24
CA HIS A 23 -17.85 -14.00 -21.90
C HIS A 23 -16.52 -14.16 -22.63
N ALA A 24 -15.93 -13.08 -23.16
CA ALA A 24 -14.59 -13.11 -23.75
C ALA A 24 -13.52 -13.32 -22.67
N VAL A 25 -13.59 -12.60 -21.56
CA VAL A 25 -12.72 -12.79 -20.40
C VAL A 25 -12.91 -14.16 -19.77
N MET A 26 -14.15 -14.67 -19.65
CA MET A 26 -14.43 -16.03 -19.16
C MET A 26 -13.96 -17.12 -20.13
N ARG A 27 -13.98 -16.89 -21.45
CA ARG A 27 -13.37 -17.81 -22.42
C ARG A 27 -11.85 -17.82 -22.36
N LEU A 28 -11.22 -16.67 -22.14
CA LEU A 28 -9.78 -16.54 -21.91
C LEU A 28 -9.35 -17.27 -20.62
N LEU A 29 -10.15 -17.14 -19.55
CA LEU A 29 -9.86 -17.79 -18.27
C LEU A 29 -10.27 -19.27 -18.19
N GLY A 30 -11.10 -19.78 -19.12
CA GLY A 30 -11.78 -21.07 -18.95
C GLY A 30 -11.59 -22.13 -20.02
N GLY A 31 -10.74 -21.98 -21.04
CA GLY A 31 -10.87 -22.95 -22.10
C GLY A 31 -9.76 -23.22 -23.12
N ARG A 32 -8.58 -22.65 -23.00
CA ARG A 32 -7.39 -23.08 -23.77
C ARG A 32 -6.13 -22.69 -23.02
N LYS A 33 -5.14 -23.61 -22.93
CA LYS A 33 -3.76 -23.27 -22.62
C LYS A 33 -3.19 -22.42 -23.76
N LEU A 34 -3.48 -21.12 -23.73
CA LEU A 34 -2.62 -20.12 -24.37
C LEU A 34 -1.38 -20.03 -23.49
N ALA A 35 -0.20 -19.88 -24.07
CA ALA A 35 1.00 -19.62 -23.32
C ALA A 35 0.75 -18.38 -22.44
N GLU A 36 1.10 -18.44 -21.16
CA GLU A 36 0.81 -17.35 -20.19
C GLU A 36 1.35 -16.00 -20.66
N GLU A 37 2.43 -16.00 -21.44
CA GLU A 37 3.02 -14.82 -22.09
C GLU A 37 2.07 -14.16 -23.14
N GLU A 38 1.39 -14.93 -23.99
CA GLU A 38 0.51 -14.39 -25.03
C GLU A 38 -0.72 -13.68 -24.44
N VAL A 39 -1.24 -14.16 -23.32
CA VAL A 39 -2.40 -13.56 -22.64
C VAL A 39 -2.03 -12.23 -21.99
N GLY A 40 -0.83 -12.13 -21.40
CA GLY A 40 -0.31 -10.92 -20.78
C GLY A 40 -0.11 -9.81 -21.82
N GLU A 41 0.54 -10.12 -22.94
CA GLU A 41 0.73 -9.18 -24.06
C GLU A 41 -0.59 -8.71 -24.67
N GLU A 42 -1.54 -9.62 -24.92
CA GLU A 42 -2.84 -9.29 -25.52
C GLU A 42 -3.70 -8.39 -24.61
N ILE A 43 -3.67 -8.60 -23.31
CA ILE A 43 -4.36 -7.73 -22.33
C ILE A 43 -3.62 -6.40 -22.14
N SER A 44 -2.29 -6.39 -22.15
CA SER A 44 -1.48 -5.18 -22.07
C SER A 44 -1.70 -4.30 -23.29
N ASP A 45 -1.71 -4.87 -24.49
CA ASP A 45 -2.00 -4.17 -25.75
C ASP A 45 -3.43 -3.59 -25.77
N LEU A 46 -4.41 -4.31 -25.20
CA LEU A 46 -5.78 -3.84 -25.03
C LEU A 46 -5.91 -2.67 -24.04
N LEU A 47 -4.99 -2.57 -23.07
CA LEU A 47 -4.97 -1.49 -22.08
C LEU A 47 -4.19 -0.25 -22.54
N ASP A 48 -3.15 -0.43 -23.36
CA ASP A 48 -2.24 0.65 -23.81
C ASP A 48 -2.72 1.34 -25.11
N ASN A 49 -3.34 0.60 -26.00
CA ASN A 49 -3.84 1.14 -27.29
C ASN A 49 -5.22 1.76 -27.14
N GLY A 50 -5.34 2.94 -26.58
CA GLY A 50 -6.55 3.74 -26.29
C GLY A 50 -7.72 3.75 -27.30
N GLU A 51 -7.73 2.89 -28.31
CA GLU A 51 -8.78 2.67 -29.32
C GLU A 51 -9.66 1.44 -29.05
N ALA A 52 -9.36 0.65 -27.99
CA ALA A 52 -10.16 -0.52 -27.67
C ALA A 52 -11.40 -0.15 -26.83
N PRO A 53 -12.53 -0.86 -27.00
CA PRO A 53 -13.75 -0.67 -26.18
C PRO A 53 -13.52 -0.82 -24.67
N SER A 54 -12.36 -1.32 -24.26
CA SER A 54 -11.91 -1.48 -22.89
C SER A 54 -11.51 -0.17 -22.20
N ALA A 55 -11.14 0.89 -22.94
CA ALA A 55 -10.80 2.19 -22.35
C ALA A 55 -12.02 2.88 -21.70
N GLU A 56 -13.24 2.53 -22.12
CA GLU A 56 -14.49 2.99 -21.50
C GLU A 56 -14.95 2.11 -20.31
N LEU A 57 -14.34 0.92 -20.12
CA LEU A 57 -14.76 -0.07 -19.13
C LEU A 57 -14.04 0.06 -17.80
N PHE A 58 -12.83 0.57 -17.80
CA PHE A 58 -11.98 0.69 -16.61
C PHE A 58 -11.49 2.12 -16.44
N ASP A 59 -11.56 2.63 -15.22
CA ASP A 59 -10.95 3.92 -14.88
C ASP A 59 -9.40 3.80 -14.90
N ARG A 60 -8.71 4.95 -14.77
CA ARG A 60 -7.25 4.98 -14.81
C ARG A 60 -6.63 4.17 -13.67
N ARG A 61 -7.25 4.15 -12.48
CA ARG A 61 -6.75 3.42 -11.31
C ARG A 61 -6.93 1.92 -11.48
N GLU A 62 -8.09 1.51 -11.98
CA GLU A 62 -8.38 0.10 -12.29
C GLU A 62 -7.38 -0.45 -13.31
N ARG A 63 -7.05 0.31 -14.36
CA ARG A 63 -6.05 -0.09 -15.37
C ARG A 63 -4.66 -0.26 -14.77
N VAL A 64 -4.22 0.65 -13.90
CA VAL A 64 -2.93 0.55 -13.20
C VAL A 64 -2.88 -0.72 -12.35
N MET A 65 -3.95 -1.03 -11.60
CA MET A 65 -4.01 -2.25 -10.78
C MET A 65 -3.99 -3.53 -11.64
N ILE A 66 -4.74 -3.55 -12.74
CA ILE A 66 -4.76 -4.71 -13.67
C ILE A 66 -3.37 -4.90 -14.28
N SER A 67 -2.72 -3.83 -14.75
CA SER A 67 -1.36 -3.89 -15.24
C SER A 67 -0.37 -4.37 -14.17
N GLY A 68 -0.50 -3.89 -12.93
CA GLY A 68 0.30 -4.35 -11.80
C GLY A 68 0.17 -5.86 -11.56
N VAL A 69 -1.06 -6.38 -11.60
CA VAL A 69 -1.32 -7.82 -11.44
C VAL A 69 -0.68 -8.64 -12.57
N LEU A 70 -0.79 -8.20 -13.83
CA LEU A 70 -0.21 -8.90 -14.97
C LEU A 70 1.32 -8.95 -14.88
N GLN A 71 1.95 -7.87 -14.42
CA GLN A 71 3.40 -7.81 -14.26
C GLN A 71 3.95 -8.72 -13.14
N LEU A 72 3.11 -9.20 -12.21
CA LEU A 72 3.57 -10.10 -11.14
C LEU A 72 4.17 -11.43 -11.68
N ALA A 73 3.67 -11.91 -12.79
CA ALA A 73 4.12 -13.17 -13.39
C ALA A 73 5.52 -13.06 -14.02
N GLU A 74 5.87 -11.87 -14.52
CA GLU A 74 7.10 -11.64 -15.28
C GLU A 74 8.19 -10.98 -14.44
N ARG A 75 7.80 -10.14 -13.48
CA ARG A 75 8.73 -9.34 -12.70
C ARG A 75 9.44 -10.20 -11.65
N PRO A 76 10.79 -10.22 -11.62
CA PRO A 76 11.54 -11.00 -10.65
C PRO A 76 11.51 -10.33 -9.26
N ILE A 77 11.64 -11.15 -8.19
CA ILE A 77 11.68 -10.69 -6.78
C ILE A 77 12.73 -9.60 -6.55
N ARG A 78 13.93 -9.72 -7.16
CA ARG A 78 15.03 -8.75 -7.01
C ARG A 78 14.66 -7.32 -7.42
N ALA A 79 13.60 -7.15 -8.20
CA ALA A 79 13.13 -5.82 -8.62
C ALA A 79 12.22 -5.15 -7.58
N LEU A 80 11.83 -5.88 -6.52
CA LEU A 80 10.88 -5.42 -5.51
C LEU A 80 11.40 -5.56 -4.08
N MET A 81 12.32 -6.50 -3.82
CA MET A 81 12.84 -6.78 -2.48
C MET A 81 13.56 -5.58 -1.88
N THR A 82 13.55 -5.49 -0.55
CA THR A 82 14.50 -4.66 0.19
C THR A 82 15.86 -5.37 0.18
N VAL A 83 16.88 -4.70 -0.38
CA VAL A 83 18.23 -5.28 -0.49
C VAL A 83 18.87 -5.40 0.88
N ARG A 84 19.75 -6.39 1.07
CA ARG A 84 20.40 -6.69 2.35
C ARG A 84 21.01 -5.49 3.07
N ALA A 85 21.60 -4.54 2.32
CA ALA A 85 22.24 -3.34 2.89
C ALA A 85 21.23 -2.43 3.61
N ASP A 86 19.96 -2.45 3.21
CA ASP A 86 18.89 -1.59 3.72
C ASP A 86 17.96 -2.35 4.70
N VAL A 87 18.26 -3.62 5.00
CA VAL A 87 17.46 -4.43 5.90
C VAL A 87 17.78 -4.12 7.36
N ASP A 88 16.80 -3.57 8.07
CA ASP A 88 16.86 -3.47 9.53
C ASP A 88 16.79 -4.87 10.17
N HIS A 89 17.69 -5.15 11.11
CA HIS A 89 17.77 -6.44 11.78
C HIS A 89 18.06 -6.28 13.28
N ILE A 90 17.89 -7.33 14.06
CA ILE A 90 18.29 -7.42 15.46
C ILE A 90 19.40 -8.45 15.56
N ASP A 91 20.49 -8.11 16.24
CA ASP A 91 21.55 -9.06 16.57
C ASP A 91 21.34 -9.65 17.96
N LEU A 92 21.51 -10.97 18.10
CA LEU A 92 21.51 -11.65 19.40
C LEU A 92 22.63 -11.17 20.33
N ALA A 93 23.69 -10.59 19.77
CA ALA A 93 24.81 -10.02 20.54
C ALA A 93 24.53 -8.61 21.05
N ASP A 94 23.45 -7.94 20.57
CA ASP A 94 23.07 -6.61 21.04
C ASP A 94 22.58 -6.66 22.50
N ASP A 95 22.92 -5.66 23.26
CA ASP A 95 22.36 -5.48 24.61
C ASP A 95 20.90 -4.98 24.55
N ALA A 96 20.22 -5.06 25.68
CA ALA A 96 18.79 -4.69 25.76
C ALA A 96 18.53 -3.23 25.39
N GLU A 97 19.49 -2.32 25.60
CA GLU A 97 19.34 -0.90 25.28
C GLU A 97 19.47 -0.65 23.77
N ALA A 98 20.42 -1.31 23.12
CA ALA A 98 20.59 -1.27 21.67
C ALA A 98 19.35 -1.81 20.95
N ILE A 99 18.79 -2.94 21.44
CA ILE A 99 17.55 -3.52 20.91
C ILE A 99 16.37 -2.56 21.07
N ARG A 100 16.20 -1.95 22.26
CA ARG A 100 15.11 -0.97 22.49
C ARG A 100 15.25 0.23 21.57
N THR A 101 16.47 0.78 21.44
CA THR A 101 16.75 1.91 20.57
C THR A 101 16.38 1.57 19.12
N ARG A 102 16.77 0.40 18.64
CA ARG A 102 16.42 -0.08 17.29
C ARG A 102 14.92 -0.24 17.11
N LEU A 103 14.22 -0.82 18.08
CA LEU A 103 12.76 -0.95 18.06
C LEU A 103 12.03 0.41 18.02
N MET A 104 12.59 1.43 18.67
CA MET A 104 12.00 2.78 18.64
C MET A 104 12.17 3.47 17.29
N HIS A 105 13.29 3.28 16.60
CA HIS A 105 13.62 3.98 15.37
C HIS A 105 13.22 3.22 14.10
N SER A 106 13.16 1.88 14.14
CA SER A 106 12.76 1.09 12.99
C SER A 106 11.28 1.29 12.66
N SER A 107 10.96 1.56 11.41
CA SER A 107 9.59 1.61 10.89
C SER A 107 8.99 0.21 10.65
N TYR A 108 9.84 -0.82 10.59
CA TYR A 108 9.42 -2.17 10.21
C TYR A 108 8.76 -2.94 11.35
N SER A 109 7.71 -3.71 11.02
CA SER A 109 6.97 -4.55 11.97
C SER A 109 7.63 -5.90 12.21
N ARG A 110 8.51 -6.35 11.32
CA ARG A 110 9.22 -7.63 11.36
C ARG A 110 10.68 -7.39 11.06
N LEU A 111 11.53 -7.85 11.95
CA LEU A 111 12.96 -7.63 11.87
C LEU A 111 13.67 -8.98 11.78
N PRO A 112 14.50 -9.23 10.78
CA PRO A 112 15.39 -10.39 10.75
C PRO A 112 16.24 -10.46 12.02
N LEU A 113 16.44 -11.66 12.53
CA LEU A 113 17.29 -11.95 13.68
C LEU A 113 18.58 -12.57 13.19
N ILE A 114 19.70 -11.95 13.54
CA ILE A 114 21.05 -12.40 13.18
C ILE A 114 21.85 -12.76 14.42
N ARG A 115 23.05 -13.29 14.25
CA ARG A 115 23.99 -13.62 15.32
C ARG A 115 25.38 -13.11 15.00
N ASN A 116 25.98 -12.37 15.95
CA ASN A 116 27.36 -11.88 15.88
C ASN A 116 27.71 -11.14 14.58
N GLY A 117 26.81 -10.30 14.10
CA GLY A 117 26.99 -9.54 12.87
C GLY A 117 26.85 -10.35 11.58
N ALA A 118 26.49 -11.62 11.63
CA ALA A 118 26.33 -12.47 10.46
C ALA A 118 25.02 -12.18 9.75
N VAL A 119 24.96 -11.07 9.00
CA VAL A 119 23.77 -10.64 8.24
C VAL A 119 23.43 -11.64 7.13
N ASP A 120 24.43 -12.39 6.64
CA ASP A 120 24.27 -13.34 5.53
C ASP A 120 23.51 -14.62 5.93
N GLU A 121 23.36 -14.90 7.22
CA GLU A 121 22.73 -16.10 7.76
C GLU A 121 21.65 -15.73 8.81
N PRO A 122 20.55 -15.10 8.42
CA PRO A 122 19.49 -14.77 9.38
C PRO A 122 18.85 -16.02 9.95
N LEU A 123 18.73 -16.09 11.28
CA LEU A 123 18.17 -17.21 12.02
C LEU A 123 16.66 -17.35 11.86
N GLY A 124 16.02 -16.26 11.52
CA GLY A 124 14.58 -16.11 11.40
C GLY A 124 14.22 -14.63 11.53
N PHE A 125 12.98 -14.33 11.89
CA PHE A 125 12.54 -12.95 12.15
C PHE A 125 11.77 -12.86 13.46
N VAL A 126 11.76 -11.68 14.07
CA VAL A 126 10.96 -11.37 15.26
C VAL A 126 9.91 -10.30 14.94
N HIS A 127 8.76 -10.39 15.59
CA HIS A 127 7.74 -9.36 15.51
C HIS A 127 8.03 -8.24 16.52
N LYS A 128 8.13 -7.01 16.04
CA LYS A 128 8.31 -5.81 16.88
C LYS A 128 7.27 -5.74 18.00
N LYS A 129 5.99 -6.02 17.71
CA LYS A 129 4.93 -5.98 18.72
C LYS A 129 5.08 -7.03 19.83
N GLU A 130 5.67 -8.21 19.54
CA GLU A 130 5.91 -9.26 20.53
C GLU A 130 7.04 -8.86 21.48
N LEU A 131 8.10 -8.29 20.93
CA LEU A 131 9.20 -7.72 21.73
C LEU A 131 8.71 -6.59 22.62
N LEU A 132 7.93 -5.65 22.08
CA LEU A 132 7.36 -4.55 22.85
C LEU A 132 6.46 -5.05 23.98
N LYS A 133 5.67 -6.11 23.74
CA LYS A 133 4.82 -6.72 24.76
C LYS A 133 5.64 -7.27 25.94
N GLU A 134 6.75 -7.97 25.66
CA GLU A 134 7.63 -8.47 26.71
C GLU A 134 8.26 -7.33 27.52
N TYR A 135 8.80 -6.31 26.85
CA TYR A 135 9.37 -5.15 27.54
C TYR A 135 8.34 -4.40 28.39
N LEU A 136 7.10 -4.21 27.90
CA LEU A 136 6.03 -3.56 28.65
C LEU A 136 5.56 -4.41 29.85
N ALA A 137 5.72 -5.72 29.79
CA ALA A 137 5.45 -6.63 30.91
C ALA A 137 6.61 -6.64 31.95
N GLY A 138 7.70 -5.91 31.69
CA GLY A 138 8.87 -5.89 32.55
C GLY A 138 9.80 -7.09 32.38
N ASN A 139 9.61 -7.88 31.33
CA ASN A 139 10.43 -9.04 31.03
C ASN A 139 11.61 -8.67 30.11
N GLU A 140 12.71 -9.40 30.21
CA GLU A 140 13.71 -9.44 29.14
C GLU A 140 13.29 -10.47 28.10
N PRO A 141 13.06 -10.06 26.82
CA PRO A 141 12.59 -10.98 25.80
C PRO A 141 13.68 -11.99 25.42
N ASN A 142 13.31 -13.26 25.40
CA ASN A 142 14.15 -14.29 24.81
C ASN A 142 13.99 -14.26 23.29
N LEU A 143 14.94 -13.64 22.59
CA LEU A 143 14.90 -13.42 21.15
C LEU A 143 14.85 -14.74 20.36
N GLU A 144 15.60 -15.75 20.79
CA GLU A 144 15.61 -17.06 20.13
C GLU A 144 14.25 -17.77 20.24
N HIS A 145 13.57 -17.60 21.36
CA HIS A 145 12.24 -18.18 21.57
C HIS A 145 11.15 -17.45 20.76
N LEU A 146 11.31 -16.14 20.57
CA LEU A 146 10.40 -15.30 19.78
C LEU A 146 10.68 -15.37 18.28
N ALA A 147 11.84 -15.93 17.90
CA ALA A 147 12.23 -16.04 16.50
C ALA A 147 11.30 -17.02 15.74
N ARG A 148 10.81 -16.56 14.61
CA ARG A 148 9.98 -17.33 13.68
C ARG A 148 10.76 -17.62 12.41
N LYS A 149 10.68 -18.84 11.93
CA LYS A 149 11.24 -19.19 10.63
C LYS A 149 10.34 -18.66 9.52
N THR A 150 10.94 -18.42 8.37
CA THR A 150 10.22 -18.05 7.16
C THR A 150 10.76 -18.85 5.97
N VAL A 151 10.19 -18.62 4.79
CA VAL A 151 10.62 -19.26 3.55
C VAL A 151 11.80 -18.50 2.95
N ASN A 152 12.70 -19.24 2.30
CA ASN A 152 13.75 -18.68 1.46
C ASN A 152 13.29 -18.77 0.01
N LEU A 153 13.33 -17.66 -0.71
CA LEU A 153 12.93 -17.52 -2.10
C LEU A 153 14.14 -17.10 -2.94
N LEU A 154 14.29 -17.70 -4.13
CA LEU A 154 15.32 -17.24 -5.06
C LEU A 154 14.96 -15.87 -5.62
N ASP A 155 15.93 -14.98 -5.70
CA ASP A 155 15.79 -13.60 -6.21
C ASP A 155 15.30 -13.52 -7.67
N SER A 156 15.56 -14.59 -8.44
CA SER A 156 15.12 -14.78 -9.82
C SER A 156 13.67 -15.27 -9.96
N TYR A 157 13.03 -15.72 -8.88
CA TYR A 157 11.60 -16.11 -8.93
C TYR A 157 10.73 -14.93 -9.29
N SER A 158 9.61 -15.19 -9.98
CA SER A 158 8.60 -14.17 -10.23
C SER A 158 7.89 -13.79 -8.93
N ILE A 159 7.39 -12.56 -8.87
CA ILE A 159 6.63 -12.07 -7.70
C ILE A 159 5.38 -12.93 -7.48
N LEU A 160 4.73 -13.40 -8.55
CA LEU A 160 3.58 -14.31 -8.46
C LEU A 160 3.96 -15.62 -7.74
N ASN A 161 5.09 -16.22 -8.11
CA ASN A 161 5.60 -17.43 -7.45
C ASN A 161 5.92 -17.17 -5.97
N ALA A 162 6.52 -16.02 -5.66
CA ALA A 162 6.76 -15.60 -4.28
C ALA A 162 5.47 -15.50 -3.47
N LEU A 163 4.45 -14.86 -4.03
CA LEU A 163 3.14 -14.72 -3.41
C LEU A 163 2.50 -16.08 -3.08
N GLU A 164 2.56 -17.03 -4.01
CA GLU A 164 2.03 -18.38 -3.81
C GLU A 164 2.77 -19.12 -2.69
N GLN A 165 4.10 -19.07 -2.67
CA GLN A 165 4.90 -19.72 -1.64
C GLN A 165 4.71 -19.08 -0.26
N MET A 166 4.66 -17.76 -0.17
CA MET A 166 4.39 -17.04 1.08
C MET A 166 2.99 -17.36 1.62
N ARG A 167 1.98 -17.46 0.74
CA ARG A 167 0.61 -17.88 1.13
C ARG A 167 0.58 -19.32 1.63
N ALA A 168 1.22 -20.25 0.93
CA ALA A 168 1.28 -21.65 1.34
C ALA A 168 1.96 -21.83 2.71
N ALA A 169 2.99 -21.01 3.00
CA ALA A 169 3.68 -20.99 4.28
C ALA A 169 2.99 -20.12 5.35
N SER A 170 1.90 -19.46 5.02
CA SER A 170 1.19 -18.50 5.92
C SER A 170 2.12 -17.46 6.53
N THR A 171 3.08 -16.97 5.75
CA THR A 171 4.05 -15.95 6.17
C THR A 171 3.82 -14.62 5.44
N HIS A 172 4.20 -13.51 6.08
CA HIS A 172 4.11 -12.16 5.51
C HIS A 172 5.49 -11.56 5.21
N ILE A 173 6.56 -12.32 5.46
CA ILE A 173 7.93 -11.94 5.15
C ILE A 173 8.64 -13.19 4.63
N ALA A 174 9.47 -13.03 3.60
CA ALA A 174 10.33 -14.06 3.06
C ALA A 174 11.77 -13.56 3.02
N PHE A 175 12.72 -14.45 3.23
CA PHE A 175 14.12 -14.17 2.97
C PHE A 175 14.41 -14.42 1.50
N VAL A 176 15.14 -13.53 0.88
CA VAL A 176 15.54 -13.65 -0.52
C VAL A 176 16.99 -14.09 -0.57
N VAL A 177 17.25 -15.13 -1.34
CA VAL A 177 18.59 -15.71 -1.51
C VAL A 177 18.97 -15.74 -3.00
N ASN A 178 20.26 -15.66 -3.26
CA ASN A 178 20.79 -15.88 -4.61
C ASN A 178 20.91 -17.38 -4.94
N GLU A 179 21.42 -17.71 -6.12
CA GLU A 179 21.67 -19.08 -6.59
C GLU A 179 22.73 -19.84 -5.78
N PHE A 180 23.53 -19.13 -4.98
CA PHE A 180 24.54 -19.71 -4.10
C PHE A 180 23.99 -19.97 -2.70
N GLY A 181 22.78 -19.48 -2.40
CA GLY A 181 22.14 -19.58 -1.10
C GLY A 181 22.46 -18.41 -0.16
N ASP A 182 23.19 -17.40 -0.63
CA ASP A 182 23.50 -16.23 0.19
C ASP A 182 22.25 -15.35 0.36
N PHE A 183 22.06 -14.81 1.54
CA PHE A 183 20.98 -13.87 1.82
C PHE A 183 21.24 -12.53 1.10
N VAL A 184 20.33 -12.13 0.23
CA VAL A 184 20.43 -10.88 -0.55
C VAL A 184 19.37 -9.85 -0.20
N GLY A 185 18.37 -10.20 0.61
CA GLY A 185 17.36 -9.25 1.04
C GLY A 185 16.12 -9.88 1.64
N VAL A 186 15.08 -9.08 1.80
CA VAL A 186 13.75 -9.50 2.27
C VAL A 186 12.68 -9.07 1.28
N LEU A 187 11.61 -9.85 1.20
CA LEU A 187 10.38 -9.51 0.49
C LEU A 187 9.22 -9.64 1.48
N THR A 188 8.34 -8.63 1.50
CA THR A 188 7.14 -8.67 2.34
C THR A 188 5.87 -8.73 1.49
N MET A 189 4.76 -9.13 2.11
CA MET A 189 3.44 -9.09 1.47
C MET A 189 3.03 -7.65 1.13
N THR A 190 3.48 -6.66 1.90
CA THR A 190 3.24 -5.24 1.66
C THR A 190 3.89 -4.80 0.36
N ASP A 191 5.15 -5.15 0.11
CA ASP A 191 5.86 -4.82 -1.13
C ASP A 191 5.11 -5.35 -2.36
N ILE A 192 4.61 -6.60 -2.28
CA ILE A 192 3.81 -7.20 -3.35
C ILE A 192 2.51 -6.41 -3.57
N LEU A 193 1.80 -6.03 -2.50
CA LEU A 193 0.56 -5.25 -2.61
C LEU A 193 0.81 -3.86 -3.18
N GLU A 194 1.90 -3.21 -2.80
CA GLU A 194 2.31 -1.90 -3.32
C GLU A 194 2.66 -1.97 -4.82
N SER A 195 3.23 -3.07 -5.26
CA SER A 195 3.51 -3.25 -6.68
C SER A 195 2.25 -3.35 -7.56
N ILE A 196 1.11 -3.70 -6.96
CA ILE A 196 -0.20 -3.79 -7.64
C ILE A 196 -0.99 -2.48 -7.51
N ALA A 197 -1.11 -1.98 -6.28
CA ALA A 197 -2.00 -0.87 -5.94
C ALA A 197 -1.33 0.50 -6.02
N GLY A 198 -0.01 0.56 -6.21
CA GLY A 198 0.81 1.74 -5.98
C GLY A 198 1.12 1.91 -4.50
N GLU A 199 1.81 2.99 -4.16
CA GLU A 199 2.19 3.27 -2.76
C GLU A 199 0.99 3.17 -1.82
N LEU A 200 1.05 2.22 -0.89
CA LEU A 200 0.11 2.14 0.22
C LEU A 200 0.58 3.14 1.28
N PRO A 201 -0.33 3.92 1.89
CA PRO A 201 0.06 4.76 3.03
C PRO A 201 0.69 3.87 4.10
N ASP A 202 1.91 4.17 4.47
CA ASP A 202 2.61 3.44 5.53
C ASP A 202 1.78 3.48 6.82
N ALA A 203 1.67 2.34 7.51
CA ALA A 203 1.02 2.31 8.83
C ALA A 203 1.76 3.20 9.85
N SER A 204 3.03 3.58 9.58
CA SER A 204 3.79 4.55 10.34
C SER A 204 3.47 6.00 9.99
N GLU A 205 2.95 6.29 8.79
CA GLU A 205 2.39 7.59 8.44
C GLU A 205 1.08 7.89 9.19
N ILE A 206 0.44 6.85 9.76
CA ILE A 206 -0.69 6.96 10.68
C ILE A 206 -0.18 7.07 12.14
N ALA A 207 1.02 7.60 12.38
CA ALA A 207 1.56 7.82 13.70
C ALA A 207 0.85 8.98 14.41
N GLY A 208 -0.26 8.67 15.03
CA GLY A 208 -1.09 9.55 15.83
C GLY A 208 -2.58 9.34 15.52
N PRO A 209 -3.48 9.72 16.41
CA PRO A 209 -4.91 9.63 16.15
C PRO A 209 -5.26 10.41 14.89
N ASP A 210 -6.15 9.84 14.08
CA ASP A 210 -6.63 10.42 12.82
C ASP A 210 -7.20 11.83 13.00
N VAL A 211 -7.79 12.09 14.16
CA VAL A 211 -8.35 13.37 14.58
C VAL A 211 -7.95 13.63 16.02
N VAL A 212 -7.32 14.75 16.29
CA VAL A 212 -6.97 15.24 17.63
C VAL A 212 -7.71 16.54 17.87
N GLU A 213 -8.51 16.61 18.92
CA GLU A 213 -9.13 17.84 19.37
C GLU A 213 -8.10 18.66 20.13
N GLU A 214 -7.84 19.88 19.68
CA GLU A 214 -6.99 20.88 20.35
C GLU A 214 -7.78 22.15 20.67
N GLN A 215 -7.22 23.03 21.54
CA GLN A 215 -7.88 24.29 21.91
C GLN A 215 -8.17 25.13 20.66
N GLY A 216 -9.44 25.11 20.23
CA GLY A 216 -9.94 25.92 19.12
C GLY A 216 -10.10 25.20 17.78
N GLY A 217 -9.86 23.89 17.70
CA GLY A 217 -10.05 23.15 16.44
C GLY A 217 -9.66 21.67 16.50
N TYR A 218 -9.46 21.09 15.34
CA TYR A 218 -9.11 19.68 15.16
C TYR A 218 -7.86 19.56 14.30
N ILE A 219 -6.84 18.87 14.79
CA ILE A 219 -5.71 18.45 13.94
C ILE A 219 -6.09 17.11 13.32
N VAL A 220 -6.14 17.08 11.99
CA VAL A 220 -6.64 15.95 11.21
C VAL A 220 -5.54 15.41 10.29
N ASN A 221 -5.48 14.09 10.17
CA ASN A 221 -4.62 13.42 9.20
C ASN A 221 -5.08 13.76 7.78
N GLY A 222 -4.18 14.25 6.93
CA GLY A 222 -4.47 14.61 5.55
C GLY A 222 -4.99 13.46 4.68
N ALA A 223 -4.59 12.23 4.97
CA ALA A 223 -5.04 11.04 4.26
C ALA A 223 -6.48 10.58 4.65
N LEU A 224 -7.06 11.16 5.72
CA LEU A 224 -8.38 10.77 6.19
C LEU A 224 -9.46 11.17 5.18
N ASN A 225 -10.41 10.24 4.95
CA ASN A 225 -11.55 10.47 4.08
C ASN A 225 -12.48 11.55 4.65
N LEU A 226 -12.98 12.45 3.78
CA LEU A 226 -13.84 13.58 4.18
C LEU A 226 -15.12 13.14 4.90
N THR A 227 -15.70 11.99 4.55
CA THR A 227 -16.87 11.45 5.24
C THR A 227 -16.59 11.15 6.71
N ARG A 228 -15.43 10.52 7.00
CA ARG A 228 -15.01 10.22 8.38
C ARG A 228 -14.68 11.49 9.17
N ILE A 229 -14.08 12.49 8.52
CA ILE A 229 -13.80 13.78 9.15
C ILE A 229 -15.10 14.47 9.56
N ARG A 230 -16.10 14.47 8.68
CA ARG A 230 -17.43 15.02 8.99
C ARG A 230 -18.08 14.35 10.21
N GLU A 231 -18.00 13.04 10.33
CA GLU A 231 -18.55 12.30 11.46
C GLU A 231 -17.92 12.69 12.79
N HIS A 232 -16.63 13.04 12.82
CA HIS A 232 -15.89 13.37 14.05
C HIS A 232 -15.86 14.85 14.39
N THR A 233 -15.87 15.72 13.38
CA THR A 233 -15.64 17.18 13.56
C THR A 233 -16.83 18.05 13.15
N GLY A 234 -17.73 17.50 12.34
CA GLY A 234 -18.78 18.28 11.67
C GLY A 234 -18.31 19.10 10.48
N PHE A 235 -17.08 18.89 10.01
CA PHE A 235 -16.53 19.52 8.79
C PHE A 235 -17.35 19.12 7.56
N ARG A 236 -17.83 20.11 6.80
CA ARG A 236 -18.84 19.90 5.74
C ARG A 236 -18.22 19.85 4.33
N ALA A 237 -17.15 19.11 4.12
CA ALA A 237 -16.67 18.90 2.77
C ALA A 237 -17.22 17.56 2.23
N GLU A 238 -17.82 17.62 1.05
CA GLU A 238 -18.31 16.41 0.37
C GLU A 238 -17.22 15.86 -0.55
N PRO A 239 -16.99 14.53 -0.55
CA PRO A 239 -16.07 13.92 -1.50
C PRO A 239 -16.60 14.06 -2.94
N THR A 240 -15.69 14.33 -3.88
CA THR A 240 -15.99 14.48 -5.30
C THR A 240 -15.20 13.45 -6.12
N GLU A 241 -15.38 13.45 -7.46
CA GLU A 241 -14.53 12.64 -8.34
C GLU A 241 -13.06 13.05 -8.29
N ASP A 242 -12.76 14.33 -8.02
CA ASP A 242 -11.41 14.88 -8.00
C ASP A 242 -10.69 14.64 -6.66
N TYR A 243 -11.42 14.61 -5.53
CA TYR A 243 -10.83 14.39 -4.21
C TYR A 243 -11.78 13.68 -3.26
N GLN A 244 -11.23 12.82 -2.42
CA GLN A 244 -11.95 12.05 -1.40
C GLN A 244 -11.35 12.21 0.01
N THR A 245 -10.13 12.77 0.09
CA THR A 245 -9.38 12.98 1.35
C THR A 245 -9.17 14.45 1.61
N LEU A 246 -8.82 14.78 2.86
CA LEU A 246 -8.51 16.17 3.25
C LEU A 246 -7.31 16.72 2.47
N ALA A 247 -6.27 15.93 2.28
CA ALA A 247 -5.12 16.33 1.47
C ALA A 247 -5.52 16.61 0.02
N GLY A 248 -6.39 15.79 -0.57
CA GLY A 248 -6.93 15.99 -1.91
C GLY A 248 -7.73 17.27 -2.03
N LEU A 249 -8.59 17.58 -1.04
CA LEU A 249 -9.33 18.85 -0.98
C LEU A 249 -8.37 20.04 -0.90
N VAL A 250 -7.37 20.00 0.00
CA VAL A 250 -6.36 21.06 0.13
C VAL A 250 -5.62 21.30 -1.18
N MET A 251 -5.21 20.23 -1.87
CA MET A 251 -4.53 20.32 -3.16
C MET A 251 -5.42 20.90 -4.25
N SER A 252 -6.70 20.51 -4.29
CA SER A 252 -7.68 21.05 -5.25
C SER A 252 -7.95 22.54 -5.06
N LEU A 253 -7.95 23.02 -3.81
CA LEU A 253 -8.19 24.43 -3.50
C LEU A 253 -6.96 25.33 -3.74
N LEU A 254 -5.74 24.78 -3.60
CA LEU A 254 -4.51 25.58 -3.74
C LEU A 254 -4.08 25.81 -5.18
N ASP A 255 -4.46 24.94 -6.11
CA ASP A 255 -3.98 24.92 -7.50
C ASP A 255 -2.43 24.98 -7.64
N ARG A 256 -1.73 24.55 -6.59
CA ARG A 256 -0.26 24.44 -6.49
C ARG A 256 0.13 23.41 -5.44
N LEU A 257 1.42 23.08 -5.38
CA LEU A 257 1.93 22.21 -4.33
C LEU A 257 1.75 22.87 -2.94
N PRO A 258 1.17 22.16 -1.97
CA PRO A 258 0.96 22.64 -0.62
C PRO A 258 2.29 22.82 0.12
N MET A 259 2.34 23.84 0.98
CA MET A 259 3.46 24.09 1.90
C MET A 259 2.95 24.21 3.33
N LYS A 260 3.81 23.87 4.29
CA LYS A 260 3.50 24.09 5.71
C LYS A 260 3.20 25.58 5.96
N GLY A 261 2.07 25.83 6.62
CA GLY A 261 1.58 27.17 6.93
C GLY A 261 0.57 27.72 5.93
N ASP A 262 0.29 27.03 4.83
CA ASP A 262 -0.78 27.43 3.91
C ASP A 262 -2.12 27.48 4.62
N ARG A 263 -2.88 28.55 4.37
CA ARG A 263 -4.20 28.78 4.96
C ARG A 263 -5.24 28.85 3.86
N LEU A 264 -6.36 28.19 4.12
CA LEU A 264 -7.48 28.02 3.21
C LEU A 264 -8.78 28.14 4.00
N GLU A 265 -9.83 28.49 3.32
CA GLU A 265 -11.19 28.52 3.86
C GLU A 265 -12.10 27.62 3.01
N HIS A 266 -12.94 26.82 3.66
CA HIS A 266 -13.91 25.99 2.99
C HIS A 266 -15.16 25.82 3.86
N GLU A 267 -16.32 26.26 3.34
CA GLU A 267 -17.63 26.14 3.97
C GLU A 267 -17.69 26.60 5.45
N GLY A 268 -17.05 27.73 5.77
CA GLY A 268 -17.01 28.32 7.11
C GLY A 268 -16.02 27.62 8.05
N TRP A 269 -15.04 26.93 7.49
CA TRP A 269 -13.92 26.35 8.21
C TRP A 269 -12.60 26.91 7.69
N GLY A 270 -11.77 27.38 8.60
CA GLY A 270 -10.37 27.70 8.33
C GLY A 270 -9.54 26.41 8.35
N MET A 271 -8.73 26.21 7.34
CA MET A 271 -7.81 25.08 7.23
C MET A 271 -6.38 25.60 7.20
N THR A 272 -5.51 25.07 8.07
CA THR A 272 -4.09 25.42 8.05
C THR A 272 -3.26 24.14 7.87
N VAL A 273 -2.40 24.12 6.85
CA VAL A 273 -1.48 23.01 6.60
C VAL A 273 -0.39 23.00 7.68
N MET A 274 -0.41 22.00 8.56
CA MET A 274 0.52 21.88 9.68
C MET A 274 1.79 21.12 9.33
N ALA A 275 1.69 20.11 8.46
CA ALA A 275 2.82 19.31 8.01
C ALA A 275 2.63 18.86 6.57
N VAL A 276 3.77 18.81 5.85
CA VAL A 276 3.87 18.26 4.48
C VAL A 276 5.12 17.39 4.45
N GLU A 277 4.98 16.14 4.03
CA GLU A 277 6.05 15.16 3.87
C GLU A 277 5.99 14.61 2.45
N GLU A 278 7.12 14.48 1.78
CA GLU A 278 7.21 13.96 0.41
C GLU A 278 6.18 14.54 -0.58
N ARG A 279 5.89 15.86 -0.47
CA ARG A 279 4.90 16.59 -1.27
C ARG A 279 3.43 16.24 -0.93
N ARG A 280 3.17 15.51 0.14
CA ARG A 280 1.83 15.17 0.66
C ARG A 280 1.51 16.00 1.91
N VAL A 281 0.29 16.46 2.02
CA VAL A 281 -0.24 17.06 3.25
C VAL A 281 -0.52 15.95 4.25
N THR A 282 0.25 15.91 5.35
CA THR A 282 0.11 14.86 6.38
C THR A 282 -0.74 15.33 7.57
N ARG A 283 -0.74 16.64 7.88
CA ARG A 283 -1.54 17.20 9.00
C ARG A 283 -2.16 18.55 8.61
N VAL A 284 -3.44 18.71 8.92
CA VAL A 284 -4.20 19.96 8.71
C VAL A 284 -4.94 20.31 10.00
N LEU A 285 -4.81 21.56 10.42
CA LEU A 285 -5.64 22.12 11.50
C LEU A 285 -6.94 22.64 10.89
N LEU A 286 -8.07 22.15 11.37
CA LEU A 286 -9.40 22.62 11.04
C LEU A 286 -9.94 23.47 12.19
N VAL A 287 -10.32 24.71 11.92
CA VAL A 287 -10.91 25.63 12.88
C VAL A 287 -12.24 26.12 12.33
N ARG A 288 -13.29 26.03 13.13
CA ARG A 288 -14.59 26.56 12.72
C ARG A 288 -14.57 28.08 12.83
N GLU A 289 -14.83 28.77 11.74
CA GLU A 289 -15.01 30.20 11.77
C GLU A 289 -16.37 30.58 12.36
N ALA A 290 -16.40 31.61 13.20
CA ALA A 290 -17.56 32.02 13.99
C ALA A 290 -18.61 32.74 13.12
#